data_bc464d720d68c67cc807eeea33012004
#
_entry.id   bc464d720d68c67cc807eeea33012004
#
_cell.length_a   1.000
_cell.length_b   1.000
_cell.length_c   1.000
_cell.angle_alpha   90.00
_cell.angle_beta   90.00
_cell.angle_gamma   90.00
#
_symmetry.space_group_name_H-M   'P 1'
#
loop_
_entity.id
_entity.type
_entity.pdbx_description
1 polymer ?
#
loop_
_entity_poly.entity_id
_entity_poly.type
_entity_poly.pdbx_seq_one_letter_code
_entity_poly.pdbx_strand_id
1 'polypeptide(L)'
;MDRGEEKLMEGKEAANQSELFTASDVARFCQVDLKTIHNWADKGEIRHFRTPGRHLRFRRLDVLDFLRKYGYPIPDVLKAGKPKVVAVDADPGVLATLRRTLSKRFDLTTFQDPFDALVAVGNIQPDALILDVDMPGLDGVRCLERLKAIEATSHIRCIVYSMREDMKKAVTDAGAYDFIKKGEITELRDSLERLMGVERG
;
A
#
# COMPACT_ATOMS: atom_id res chain seq x y z
N MET A 1 12.98 37.09 4.35
CA MET A 1 12.57 35.71 4.03
C MET A 1 13.61 34.79 4.64
N ASP A 2 13.21 34.06 5.63
CA ASP A 2 14.10 33.39 6.60
C ASP A 2 14.50 32.01 6.07
N ARG A 3 15.82 31.72 6.10
CA ARG A 3 16.37 30.40 5.71
C ARG A 3 15.82 29.22 6.53
N GLY A 4 15.09 29.51 7.59
CA GLY A 4 14.39 28.51 8.43
C GLY A 4 13.13 27.95 7.78
N GLU A 5 12.41 28.77 7.02
CA GLU A 5 11.17 28.35 6.34
C GLU A 5 11.46 27.49 5.10
N GLU A 6 12.53 27.80 4.37
CA GLU A 6 12.96 27.00 3.22
C GLU A 6 13.39 25.57 3.61
N LYS A 7 14.10 25.42 4.73
CA LYS A 7 14.50 24.12 5.26
C LYS A 7 13.33 23.30 5.83
N LEU A 8 12.29 23.99 6.34
CA LEU A 8 11.04 23.33 6.80
C LEU A 8 10.17 22.89 5.63
N MET A 9 10.21 23.60 4.50
CA MET A 9 9.49 23.23 3.28
C MET A 9 10.18 22.07 2.57
N GLU A 10 11.51 22.08 2.45
CA GLU A 10 12.28 20.93 1.91
C GLU A 10 12.09 19.65 2.74
N GLY A 11 12.01 19.76 4.08
CA GLY A 11 11.75 18.62 4.97
C GLY A 11 10.31 18.08 4.88
N LYS A 12 9.33 18.90 4.48
CA LYS A 12 7.93 18.49 4.28
C LYS A 12 7.67 17.90 2.89
N GLU A 13 8.36 18.35 1.86
CA GLU A 13 8.28 17.76 0.52
C GLU A 13 8.95 16.37 0.45
N ALA A 14 10.03 16.13 1.21
CA ALA A 14 10.68 14.83 1.30
C ALA A 14 9.81 13.77 2.02
N ALA A 15 8.87 14.18 2.87
CA ALA A 15 8.00 13.26 3.62
C ALA A 15 6.77 12.78 2.83
N ASN A 16 6.54 13.27 1.61
CA ASN A 16 5.30 13.00 0.86
C ASN A 16 5.50 12.20 -0.44
N GLN A 17 6.68 11.66 -0.68
CA GLN A 17 6.90 10.70 -1.76
C GLN A 17 6.81 9.30 -1.17
N SER A 18 5.93 8.45 -1.70
CA SER A 18 6.03 7.00 -1.52
C SER A 18 7.47 6.61 -1.84
N GLU A 19 8.21 6.10 -0.85
CA GLU A 19 9.65 5.84 -1.01
C GLU A 19 9.87 4.89 -2.18
N LEU A 20 10.45 5.44 -3.24
CA LEU A 20 10.84 4.69 -4.41
C LEU A 20 12.31 4.32 -4.29
N PHE A 21 12.58 3.03 -4.42
CA PHE A 21 13.94 2.50 -4.40
C PHE A 21 14.52 2.40 -5.80
N THR A 22 15.81 2.65 -5.92
CA THR A 22 16.57 2.49 -7.17
C THR A 22 17.09 1.05 -7.33
N ALA A 23 17.57 0.71 -8.52
CA ALA A 23 18.25 -0.57 -8.72
C ALA A 23 19.49 -0.73 -7.82
N SER A 24 20.18 0.38 -7.51
CA SER A 24 21.33 0.38 -6.60
C SER A 24 20.93 0.09 -5.15
N ASP A 25 19.77 0.58 -4.71
CA ASP A 25 19.28 0.29 -3.37
C ASP A 25 18.93 -1.19 -3.22
N VAL A 26 18.20 -1.76 -4.19
CA VAL A 26 17.81 -3.16 -4.18
C VAL A 26 19.06 -4.06 -4.30
N ALA A 27 20.05 -3.70 -5.12
CA ALA A 27 21.32 -4.39 -5.23
C ALA A 27 22.06 -4.46 -3.89
N ARG A 28 22.07 -3.33 -3.16
CA ARG A 28 22.66 -3.27 -1.81
C ARG A 28 21.90 -4.14 -0.81
N PHE A 29 20.56 -4.15 -0.84
CA PHE A 29 19.74 -4.98 0.05
C PHE A 29 19.97 -6.47 -0.15
N CYS A 30 20.14 -6.89 -1.40
CA CYS A 30 20.37 -8.29 -1.77
C CYS A 30 21.86 -8.67 -1.82
N GLN A 31 22.77 -7.72 -1.64
CA GLN A 31 24.23 -7.91 -1.77
C GLN A 31 24.64 -8.52 -3.12
N VAL A 32 24.04 -8.02 -4.20
CA VAL A 32 24.29 -8.42 -5.58
C VAL A 32 24.72 -7.23 -6.44
N ASP A 33 25.18 -7.48 -7.66
CA ASP A 33 25.50 -6.42 -8.62
C ASP A 33 24.24 -5.84 -9.31
N LEU A 34 24.41 -4.66 -9.91
CA LEU A 34 23.32 -3.98 -10.63
C LEU A 34 22.77 -4.79 -11.81
N LYS A 35 23.63 -5.55 -12.50
CA LYS A 35 23.25 -6.38 -13.64
C LYS A 35 22.26 -7.47 -13.21
N THR A 36 22.47 -8.04 -12.04
CA THR A 36 21.57 -9.03 -11.45
C THR A 36 20.18 -8.42 -11.20
N ILE A 37 20.09 -7.20 -10.66
CA ILE A 37 18.80 -6.52 -10.46
C ILE A 37 18.10 -6.23 -11.79
N HIS A 38 18.83 -5.77 -12.80
CA HIS A 38 18.27 -5.58 -14.14
C HIS A 38 17.72 -6.89 -14.71
N ASN A 39 18.45 -7.99 -14.58
CA ASN A 39 18.01 -9.31 -15.03
C ASN A 39 16.75 -9.78 -14.31
N TRP A 40 16.63 -9.56 -13.00
CA TRP A 40 15.44 -9.92 -12.23
C TRP A 40 14.24 -9.07 -12.60
N ALA A 41 14.46 -7.77 -12.84
CA ALA A 41 13.40 -6.87 -13.31
C ALA A 41 12.91 -7.30 -14.70
N ASP A 42 13.79 -7.54 -15.64
CA ASP A 42 13.45 -7.94 -17.01
C ASP A 42 12.75 -9.32 -17.07
N LYS A 43 13.06 -10.23 -16.13
CA LYS A 43 12.36 -11.51 -15.95
C LYS A 43 11.02 -11.39 -15.19
N GLY A 44 10.67 -10.21 -14.68
CA GLY A 44 9.46 -10.01 -13.87
C GLY A 44 9.54 -10.61 -12.46
N GLU A 45 10.72 -10.97 -11.96
CA GLU A 45 10.90 -11.53 -10.62
C GLU A 45 10.62 -10.50 -9.53
N ILE A 46 10.91 -9.22 -9.81
CA ILE A 46 10.59 -8.09 -8.95
C ILE A 46 9.76 -7.06 -9.73
N ARG A 47 8.61 -6.66 -9.18
CA ARG A 47 7.78 -5.62 -9.78
C ARG A 47 8.51 -4.29 -9.78
N HIS A 48 8.45 -3.61 -10.89
CA HIS A 48 9.14 -2.33 -11.09
C HIS A 48 8.38 -1.47 -12.10
N PHE A 49 8.77 -0.21 -12.19
CA PHE A 49 8.43 0.65 -13.32
C PHE A 49 9.67 1.42 -13.79
N ARG A 50 9.57 2.04 -14.96
CA ARG A 50 10.66 2.84 -15.52
C ARG A 50 10.27 4.30 -15.56
N THR A 51 11.17 5.18 -15.14
CA THR A 51 11.01 6.62 -15.32
C THR A 51 11.11 6.97 -16.81
N PRO A 52 10.71 8.22 -17.24
CA PRO A 52 10.94 8.69 -18.61
C PRO A 52 12.40 8.52 -19.09
N GLY A 53 13.39 8.66 -18.18
CA GLY A 53 14.80 8.38 -18.45
C GLY A 53 15.16 6.89 -18.42
N ARG A 54 14.18 5.98 -18.44
CA ARG A 54 14.34 4.50 -18.46
C ARG A 54 15.03 3.92 -17.21
N HIS A 55 15.17 4.67 -16.12
CA HIS A 55 15.71 4.15 -14.88
C HIS A 55 14.68 3.30 -14.14
N LEU A 56 15.11 2.13 -13.63
CA LEU A 56 14.29 1.26 -12.79
C LEU A 56 13.93 1.95 -11.47
N ARG A 57 12.67 1.81 -11.08
CA ARG A 57 12.16 2.23 -9.77
C ARG A 57 11.28 1.13 -9.19
N PHE A 58 11.41 0.93 -7.90
CA PHE A 58 10.75 -0.12 -7.14
C PHE A 58 9.97 0.50 -6.00
N ARG A 59 8.70 0.11 -5.84
CA ARG A 59 7.91 0.53 -4.69
C ARG A 59 8.30 -0.27 -3.46
N ARG A 60 8.15 0.32 -2.29
CA ARG A 60 8.50 -0.29 -1.01
C ARG A 60 7.93 -1.71 -0.85
N LEU A 61 6.63 -1.90 -1.10
CA LEU A 61 5.99 -3.21 -0.96
C LEU A 61 6.49 -4.24 -1.96
N ASP A 62 6.80 -3.84 -3.20
CA ASP A 62 7.34 -4.75 -4.21
C ASP A 62 8.74 -5.25 -3.82
N VAL A 63 9.56 -4.38 -3.21
CA VAL A 63 10.86 -4.77 -2.64
C VAL A 63 10.68 -5.71 -1.45
N LEU A 64 9.78 -5.39 -0.52
CA LEU A 64 9.47 -6.25 0.64
C LEU A 64 9.00 -7.65 0.21
N ASP A 65 8.06 -7.74 -0.74
CA ASP A 65 7.57 -9.02 -1.26
C ASP A 65 8.70 -9.85 -1.88
N PHE A 66 9.58 -9.18 -2.65
CA PHE A 66 10.74 -9.83 -3.25
C PHE A 66 11.71 -10.37 -2.20
N LEU A 67 12.11 -9.52 -1.23
CA LEU A 67 13.06 -9.93 -0.18
C LEU A 67 12.52 -11.12 0.62
N ARG A 68 11.22 -11.11 0.96
CA ARG A 68 10.56 -12.21 1.67
C ARG A 68 10.51 -13.49 0.84
N LYS A 69 10.10 -13.38 -0.43
CA LYS A 69 10.00 -14.52 -1.36
C LYS A 69 11.31 -15.29 -1.45
N TYR A 70 12.43 -14.57 -1.45
CA TYR A 70 13.77 -15.15 -1.63
C TYR A 70 14.57 -15.26 -0.34
N GLY A 71 13.98 -14.96 0.83
CA GLY A 71 14.61 -15.12 2.14
C GLY A 71 15.71 -14.11 2.45
N TYR A 72 15.74 -12.97 1.76
CA TYR A 72 16.68 -11.89 2.09
C TYR A 72 16.30 -11.18 3.39
N PRO A 73 17.29 -10.69 4.17
CA PRO A 73 17.01 -9.88 5.35
C PRO A 73 16.31 -8.56 4.94
N ILE A 74 15.34 -8.12 5.76
CA ILE A 74 14.61 -6.88 5.53
C ILE A 74 15.40 -5.72 6.14
N PRO A 75 15.93 -4.77 5.35
CA PRO A 75 16.66 -3.62 5.85
C PRO A 75 15.79 -2.68 6.71
N ASP A 76 16.38 -2.00 7.68
CA ASP A 76 15.64 -1.10 8.58
C ASP A 76 15.00 0.08 7.84
N VAL A 77 15.59 0.53 6.73
CA VAL A 77 14.99 1.58 5.88
C VAL A 77 13.63 1.17 5.33
N LEU A 78 13.41 -0.12 5.07
CA LEU A 78 12.10 -0.64 4.66
C LEU A 78 11.12 -0.81 5.82
N LYS A 79 11.58 -0.75 7.06
CA LYS A 79 10.76 -0.78 8.28
C LYS A 79 10.44 0.63 8.79
N ALA A 80 11.17 1.65 8.32
CA ALA A 80 11.02 3.04 8.76
C ALA A 80 9.73 3.67 8.22
N GLY A 81 9.19 4.62 8.99
CA GLY A 81 7.98 5.36 8.66
C GLY A 81 6.68 4.56 8.89
N LYS A 82 5.56 5.27 8.85
CA LYS A 82 4.22 4.65 8.89
C LYS A 82 3.74 4.41 7.47
N PRO A 83 3.40 3.16 7.09
CA PRO A 83 2.78 2.91 5.80
C PRO A 83 1.47 3.68 5.66
N LYS A 84 1.21 4.21 4.45
CA LYS A 84 -0.01 4.95 4.14
C LYS A 84 -1.15 3.97 3.88
N VAL A 85 -2.23 4.11 4.61
CA VAL A 85 -3.44 3.29 4.46
C VAL A 85 -4.64 4.20 4.25
N VAL A 86 -5.44 3.90 3.24
CA VAL A 86 -6.76 4.52 3.06
C VAL A 86 -7.81 3.52 3.49
N ALA A 87 -8.81 3.97 4.25
CA ALA A 87 -9.96 3.15 4.61
C ALA A 87 -11.26 3.81 4.13
N VAL A 88 -12.12 3.00 3.53
CA VAL A 88 -13.40 3.45 2.95
C VAL A 88 -14.53 2.60 3.50
N ASP A 89 -15.45 3.24 4.20
CA ASP A 89 -16.62 2.59 4.82
C ASP A 89 -17.70 3.64 5.06
N ALA A 90 -18.95 3.35 4.71
CA ALA A 90 -20.06 4.26 4.91
C ALA A 90 -20.41 4.47 6.40
N ASP A 91 -20.03 3.55 7.27
CA ASP A 91 -20.29 3.62 8.72
C ASP A 91 -19.19 4.42 9.45
N PRO A 92 -19.51 5.62 9.99
CA PRO A 92 -18.52 6.41 10.75
C PRO A 92 -18.04 5.72 12.02
N GLY A 93 -18.81 4.81 12.61
CA GLY A 93 -18.42 4.02 13.78
C GLY A 93 -17.31 3.02 13.46
N VAL A 94 -17.39 2.38 12.28
CA VAL A 94 -16.34 1.52 11.75
C VAL A 94 -15.07 2.34 11.54
N LEU A 95 -15.17 3.49 10.85
CA LEU A 95 -14.02 4.36 10.61
C LEU A 95 -13.37 4.87 11.88
N ALA A 96 -14.17 5.22 12.91
CA ALA A 96 -13.67 5.63 14.23
C ALA A 96 -12.87 4.48 14.90
N THR A 97 -13.37 3.26 14.79
CA THR A 97 -12.70 2.06 15.33
C THR A 97 -11.38 1.78 14.60
N LEU A 98 -11.38 1.88 13.26
CA LEU A 98 -10.16 1.74 12.46
C LEU A 98 -9.11 2.80 12.84
N ARG A 99 -9.51 4.08 12.99
CA ARG A 99 -8.60 5.14 13.44
C ARG A 99 -7.99 4.82 14.79
N ARG A 100 -8.80 4.46 15.79
CA ARG A 100 -8.33 4.16 17.14
C ARG A 100 -7.32 3.00 17.15
N THR A 101 -7.55 1.99 16.33
CA THR A 101 -6.76 0.75 16.34
C THR A 101 -5.50 0.86 15.48
N LEU A 102 -5.58 1.51 14.31
CA LEU A 102 -4.54 1.43 13.29
C LEU A 102 -3.59 2.64 13.28
N SER A 103 -4.03 3.86 13.72
CA SER A 103 -3.22 5.09 13.58
C SER A 103 -1.91 5.10 14.38
N LYS A 104 -1.73 4.19 15.34
CA LYS A 104 -0.43 4.06 16.02
C LYS A 104 0.66 3.56 15.09
N ARG A 105 0.33 2.69 14.13
CA ARG A 105 1.26 1.98 13.24
C ARG A 105 1.20 2.42 11.79
N PHE A 106 0.07 2.97 11.37
CA PHE A 106 -0.20 3.36 9.99
C PHE A 106 -0.56 4.85 9.91
N ASP A 107 -0.19 5.48 8.78
CA ASP A 107 -0.70 6.80 8.40
C ASP A 107 -2.06 6.59 7.71
N LEU A 108 -3.14 6.68 8.52
CA LEU A 108 -4.48 6.29 8.13
C LEU A 108 -5.32 7.50 7.72
N THR A 109 -5.74 7.53 6.48
CA THR A 109 -6.78 8.44 5.95
C THR A 109 -8.09 7.66 5.75
N THR A 110 -9.23 8.25 6.12
CA THR A 110 -10.53 7.57 6.06
C THR A 110 -11.55 8.37 5.29
N PHE A 111 -12.40 7.69 4.51
CA PHE A 111 -13.48 8.27 3.72
C PHE A 111 -14.77 7.53 3.97
N GLN A 112 -15.87 8.27 4.09
CA GLN A 112 -17.23 7.70 4.13
C GLN A 112 -17.80 7.54 2.72
N ASP A 113 -17.44 8.45 1.81
CA ASP A 113 -17.85 8.40 0.42
C ASP A 113 -16.79 7.67 -0.44
N PRO A 114 -17.20 6.63 -1.17
CA PRO A 114 -16.27 5.89 -2.03
C PRO A 114 -15.73 6.70 -3.21
N PHE A 115 -16.47 7.67 -3.72
CA PHE A 115 -16.00 8.49 -4.84
C PHE A 115 -14.94 9.49 -4.38
N ASP A 116 -15.12 10.10 -3.21
CA ASP A 116 -14.09 10.96 -2.59
C ASP A 116 -12.80 10.16 -2.36
N ALA A 117 -12.92 8.92 -1.90
CA ALA A 117 -11.78 8.02 -1.72
C ALA A 117 -11.06 7.73 -3.04
N LEU A 118 -11.79 7.41 -4.11
CA LEU A 118 -11.21 7.12 -5.43
C LEU A 118 -10.43 8.31 -6.00
N VAL A 119 -10.96 9.53 -5.82
CA VAL A 119 -10.26 10.75 -6.22
C VAL A 119 -9.00 10.96 -5.38
N ALA A 120 -9.10 10.75 -4.07
CA ALA A 120 -7.99 10.95 -3.15
C ALA A 120 -6.88 9.91 -3.31
N VAL A 121 -7.20 8.65 -3.63
CA VAL A 121 -6.23 7.55 -3.82
C VAL A 121 -5.16 7.88 -4.86
N GLY A 122 -5.55 8.56 -5.95
CA GLY A 122 -4.61 9.02 -6.97
C GLY A 122 -3.54 9.99 -6.46
N ASN A 123 -3.91 10.84 -5.49
CA ASN A 123 -3.01 11.83 -4.89
C ASN A 123 -2.25 11.27 -3.68
N ILE A 124 -2.91 10.49 -2.83
CA ILE A 124 -2.33 9.92 -1.61
C ILE A 124 -1.30 8.84 -1.96
N GLN A 125 -1.53 8.07 -3.04
CA GLN A 125 -0.73 6.90 -3.43
C GLN A 125 -0.49 5.97 -2.22
N PRO A 126 -1.58 5.40 -1.63
CA PRO A 126 -1.46 4.59 -0.42
C PRO A 126 -0.79 3.24 -0.72
N ASP A 127 -0.14 2.68 0.31
CA ASP A 127 0.40 1.33 0.27
C ASP A 127 -0.72 0.28 0.27
N ALA A 128 -1.79 0.53 1.06
CA ALA A 128 -2.97 -0.32 1.09
C ALA A 128 -4.28 0.48 1.15
N LEU A 129 -5.34 -0.19 0.68
CA LEU A 129 -6.72 0.26 0.76
C LEU A 129 -7.51 -0.78 1.57
N ILE A 130 -8.21 -0.33 2.62
CA ILE A 130 -9.25 -1.09 3.31
C ILE A 130 -10.57 -0.66 2.69
N LEU A 131 -11.32 -1.60 2.12
CA LEU A 131 -12.52 -1.33 1.35
C LEU A 131 -13.70 -2.13 1.86
N ASP A 132 -14.78 -1.45 2.25
CA ASP A 132 -16.08 -2.10 2.33
C ASP A 132 -16.65 -2.26 0.92
N VAL A 133 -17.22 -3.41 0.63
CA VAL A 133 -17.86 -3.69 -0.66
C VAL A 133 -19.37 -3.52 -0.63
N ASP A 134 -19.94 -3.25 0.55
CA ASP A 134 -21.38 -3.03 0.76
C ASP A 134 -21.67 -1.55 1.03
N MET A 135 -21.36 -0.71 0.05
CA MET A 135 -21.57 0.74 0.14
C MET A 135 -22.60 1.20 -0.90
N PRO A 136 -23.51 2.15 -0.52
CA PRO A 136 -24.47 2.70 -1.45
C PRO A 136 -23.83 3.30 -2.70
N GLY A 137 -24.36 2.95 -3.88
CA GLY A 137 -23.90 3.50 -5.15
C GLY A 137 -22.57 2.98 -5.68
N LEU A 138 -21.88 2.08 -4.95
CA LEU A 138 -20.64 1.46 -5.39
C LEU A 138 -20.78 -0.08 -5.48
N ASP A 139 -20.49 -0.61 -6.66
CA ASP A 139 -20.19 -2.03 -6.80
C ASP A 139 -18.72 -2.25 -6.40
N GLY A 140 -18.50 -2.76 -5.17
CA GLY A 140 -17.16 -2.93 -4.61
C GLY A 140 -16.27 -3.89 -5.40
N VAL A 141 -16.85 -4.93 -6.03
CA VAL A 141 -16.10 -5.86 -6.88
C VAL A 141 -15.60 -5.13 -8.13
N ARG A 142 -16.49 -4.42 -8.83
CA ARG A 142 -16.10 -3.61 -10.01
C ARG A 142 -15.12 -2.51 -9.67
N CYS A 143 -15.26 -1.89 -8.49
CA CYS A 143 -14.29 -0.90 -8.00
C CYS A 143 -12.89 -1.53 -7.88
N LEU A 144 -12.81 -2.71 -7.26
CA LEU A 144 -11.55 -3.43 -7.09
C LEU A 144 -10.94 -3.84 -8.44
N GLU A 145 -11.74 -4.38 -9.36
CA GLU A 145 -11.31 -4.71 -10.73
C GLU A 145 -10.73 -3.47 -11.44
N ARG A 146 -11.41 -2.32 -11.34
CA ARG A 146 -10.94 -1.05 -11.93
C ARG A 146 -9.63 -0.58 -11.32
N LEU A 147 -9.51 -0.61 -9.99
CA LEU A 147 -8.25 -0.25 -9.32
C LEU A 147 -7.09 -1.14 -9.78
N LYS A 148 -7.35 -2.42 -10.03
CA LYS A 148 -6.33 -3.38 -10.49
C LYS A 148 -6.01 -3.24 -11.99
N ALA A 149 -6.96 -2.80 -12.79
CA ALA A 149 -6.77 -2.60 -14.24
C ALA A 149 -6.00 -1.30 -14.57
N ILE A 150 -6.03 -0.30 -13.69
CA ILE A 150 -5.36 0.99 -13.91
C ILE A 150 -3.92 0.91 -13.42
N GLU A 151 -2.95 1.15 -14.30
CA GLU A 151 -1.51 1.07 -13.97
C GLU A 151 -1.12 1.91 -12.75
N ALA A 152 -1.65 3.13 -12.64
CA ALA A 152 -1.37 4.05 -11.54
C ALA A 152 -1.85 3.55 -10.16
N THR A 153 -2.80 2.63 -10.10
CA THR A 153 -3.39 2.11 -8.85
C THR A 153 -3.27 0.60 -8.68
N SER A 154 -2.88 -0.13 -9.72
CA SER A 154 -2.80 -1.61 -9.73
C SER A 154 -1.88 -2.16 -8.64
N HIS A 155 -0.89 -1.37 -8.22
CA HIS A 155 0.06 -1.73 -7.15
C HIS A 155 -0.56 -1.67 -5.75
N ILE A 156 -1.64 -0.89 -5.53
CA ILE A 156 -2.27 -0.71 -4.22
C ILE A 156 -2.83 -2.05 -3.75
N ARG A 157 -2.44 -2.49 -2.56
CA ARG A 157 -2.95 -3.72 -1.95
C ARG A 157 -4.32 -3.45 -1.33
N CYS A 158 -5.35 -4.16 -1.78
CA CYS A 158 -6.71 -3.97 -1.28
C CYS A 158 -7.06 -5.11 -0.31
N ILE A 159 -7.42 -4.76 0.93
CA ILE A 159 -8.02 -5.67 1.91
C ILE A 159 -9.50 -5.31 1.97
N VAL A 160 -10.35 -6.27 1.70
CA VAL A 160 -11.79 -6.10 1.86
C VAL A 160 -12.17 -6.34 3.31
N TYR A 161 -12.89 -5.38 3.91
CA TYR A 161 -13.37 -5.43 5.29
C TYR A 161 -14.89 -5.26 5.29
N SER A 162 -15.64 -6.35 5.25
CA SER A 162 -17.08 -6.32 5.00
C SER A 162 -17.84 -7.39 5.79
N MET A 163 -19.15 -7.16 5.99
CA MET A 163 -20.06 -8.19 6.52
C MET A 163 -20.46 -9.23 5.45
N ARG A 164 -20.24 -8.95 4.17
CA ARG A 164 -20.68 -9.74 3.02
C ARG A 164 -19.70 -10.91 2.74
N GLU A 165 -19.70 -11.92 3.61
CA GLU A 165 -18.88 -13.12 3.44
C GLU A 165 -19.16 -13.88 2.13
N ASP A 166 -20.39 -13.78 1.62
CA ASP A 166 -20.80 -14.31 0.32
C ASP A 166 -19.99 -13.71 -0.85
N MET A 167 -19.44 -12.50 -0.68
CA MET A 167 -18.62 -11.82 -1.69
C MET A 167 -17.14 -12.23 -1.65
N LYS A 168 -16.71 -12.99 -0.64
CA LYS A 168 -15.28 -13.34 -0.44
C LYS A 168 -14.61 -13.89 -1.70
N LYS A 169 -15.29 -14.84 -2.37
CA LYS A 169 -14.75 -15.42 -3.61
C LYS A 169 -14.63 -14.38 -4.72
N ALA A 170 -15.69 -13.59 -4.94
CA ALA A 170 -15.72 -12.59 -6.01
C ALA A 170 -14.63 -11.52 -5.83
N VAL A 171 -14.43 -11.01 -4.61
CA VAL A 171 -13.40 -10.00 -4.35
C VAL A 171 -11.98 -10.57 -4.43
N THR A 172 -11.79 -11.84 -4.06
CA THR A 172 -10.50 -12.54 -4.22
C THR A 172 -10.15 -12.70 -5.69
N ASP A 173 -11.11 -13.13 -6.50
CA ASP A 173 -10.96 -13.27 -7.96
C ASP A 173 -10.70 -11.89 -8.63
N ALA A 174 -11.29 -10.82 -8.10
CA ALA A 174 -11.06 -9.44 -8.53
C ALA A 174 -9.70 -8.84 -8.06
N GLY A 175 -8.91 -9.60 -7.30
CA GLY A 175 -7.55 -9.22 -6.90
C GLY A 175 -7.44 -8.56 -5.52
N ALA A 176 -8.39 -8.80 -4.61
CA ALA A 176 -8.19 -8.48 -3.20
C ALA A 176 -6.98 -9.25 -2.65
N TYR A 177 -6.18 -8.58 -1.82
CA TYR A 177 -5.09 -9.23 -1.10
C TYR A 177 -5.63 -10.15 0.00
N ASP A 178 -6.67 -9.71 0.70
CA ASP A 178 -7.30 -10.46 1.77
C ASP A 178 -8.78 -10.04 1.91
N PHE A 179 -9.58 -10.90 2.55
CA PHE A 179 -10.95 -10.62 2.96
C PHE A 179 -11.09 -10.86 4.45
N ILE A 180 -11.43 -9.83 5.20
CA ILE A 180 -11.61 -9.87 6.65
C ILE A 180 -13.06 -9.49 6.96
N LYS A 181 -13.72 -10.27 7.81
CA LYS A 181 -15.08 -9.98 8.26
C LYS A 181 -15.09 -8.76 9.20
N LYS A 182 -16.07 -7.86 9.02
CA LYS A 182 -16.25 -6.74 9.96
C LYS A 182 -16.47 -7.26 11.40
N GLY A 183 -15.78 -6.62 12.35
CA GLY A 183 -15.69 -7.05 13.74
C GLY A 183 -14.37 -7.73 14.08
N GLU A 184 -13.70 -8.38 13.13
CA GLU A 184 -12.40 -9.04 13.33
C GLU A 184 -11.23 -8.06 13.16
N ILE A 185 -11.25 -6.99 13.97
CA ILE A 185 -10.29 -5.89 13.86
C ILE A 185 -8.83 -6.33 14.13
N THR A 186 -8.64 -7.34 14.98
CA THR A 186 -7.32 -7.90 15.25
C THR A 186 -6.76 -8.60 14.02
N GLU A 187 -7.59 -9.38 13.32
CA GLU A 187 -7.21 -10.06 12.08
C GLU A 187 -6.89 -9.06 10.97
N LEU A 188 -7.70 -7.99 10.84
CA LEU A 188 -7.43 -6.91 9.90
C LEU A 188 -6.07 -6.24 10.18
N ARG A 189 -5.78 -5.92 11.44
CA ARG A 189 -4.48 -5.37 11.84
C ARG A 189 -3.35 -6.32 11.49
N ASP A 190 -3.47 -7.60 11.84
CA ASP A 190 -2.45 -8.62 11.60
C ASP A 190 -2.22 -8.85 10.09
N SER A 191 -3.29 -8.77 9.27
CA SER A 191 -3.18 -8.83 7.81
C SER A 191 -2.42 -7.63 7.25
N LEU A 192 -2.72 -6.41 7.72
CA LEU A 192 -1.97 -5.20 7.35
C LEU A 192 -0.50 -5.28 7.78
N GLU A 193 -0.22 -5.73 9.00
CA GLU A 193 1.16 -5.86 9.52
C GLU A 193 1.96 -6.86 8.69
N ARG A 194 1.36 -8.01 8.35
CA ARG A 194 1.99 -8.98 7.43
C ARG A 194 2.26 -8.36 6.07
N LEU A 195 1.26 -7.68 5.50
CA LEU A 195 1.38 -7.03 4.20
C LEU A 195 2.52 -6.00 4.18
N MET A 196 2.59 -5.15 5.20
CA MET A 196 3.53 -4.02 5.28
C MET A 196 4.90 -4.38 5.84
N GLY A 197 5.10 -5.59 6.37
CA GLY A 197 6.35 -5.96 7.03
C GLY A 197 6.60 -5.23 8.35
N VAL A 198 5.54 -4.79 9.00
CA VAL A 198 5.61 -4.16 10.32
C VAL A 198 5.71 -5.28 11.35
N GLU A 199 6.75 -5.25 12.18
CA GLU A 199 6.93 -6.27 13.23
C GLU A 199 5.83 -6.13 14.30
N ARG A 200 5.37 -7.28 14.82
CA ARG A 200 4.47 -7.31 15.97
C ARG A 200 5.23 -6.75 17.18
N GLY A 201 4.79 -5.62 17.70
CA GLY A 201 5.29 -5.03 18.94
C GLY A 201 4.53 -5.55 20.13
#